data_b8bd434c6a2affefa0d46fd73a4ecceb
#
_entry.id   b8bd434c6a2affefa0d46fd73a4ecceb
#
_cell.length_a   1.000
_cell.length_b   1.000
_cell.length_c   1.000
_cell.angle_alpha   90.00
_cell.angle_beta   90.00
_cell.angle_gamma   90.00
#
_symmetry.space_group_name_H-M   'P 1'
#
loop_
_entity.id
_entity.type
_entity.pdbx_description
1 polymer ?
#
loop_
_entity_poly.entity_id
_entity_poly.type
_entity_poly.pdbx_seq_one_letter_code
_entity_poly.pdbx_strand_id
1 'polypeptide(L)'
;MNITIVSVGKLKEKYLKQGIDEYAKRLGSYCKFQVVEVPDEKAPENLSDKEMEQVLEKEGERILAKIKDGDVVVAMAIEGDLVSSEQLAKEMDSFALHGKSSMVFVIGGSLGLSPAVKKRADRKISFGRITLPHQLMRLVLTEQIYRAFRINAVHAYHK
;
A
#
# COMPACT_ATOMS: atom_id res chain seq x y z
N MET A 1 16.29 1.07 3.40
CA MET A 1 15.14 1.15 2.49
C MET A 1 14.04 2.00 3.11
N ASN A 2 13.37 2.78 2.31
CA ASN A 2 12.21 3.56 2.72
C ASN A 2 10.95 2.84 2.25
N ILE A 3 10.01 2.61 3.15
CA ILE A 3 8.72 2.01 2.83
C ILE A 3 7.64 3.01 3.22
N THR A 4 6.80 3.36 2.27
CA THR A 4 5.69 4.28 2.47
C THR A 4 4.38 3.62 2.08
N ILE A 5 3.36 3.76 2.90
CA ILE A 5 1.99 3.45 2.50
C ILE A 5 1.30 4.78 2.24
N VAL A 6 0.83 4.98 1.01
CA VAL A 6 -0.02 6.13 0.67
C VAL A 6 -1.46 5.62 0.63
N SER A 7 -2.30 6.15 1.49
CA SER A 7 -3.69 5.71 1.58
C SER A 7 -4.65 6.90 1.54
N VAL A 8 -5.82 6.65 0.94
CA VAL A 8 -6.86 7.65 0.80
C VAL A 8 -7.74 7.64 2.04
N GLY A 9 -7.97 8.82 2.60
CA GLY A 9 -8.83 8.99 3.75
C GLY A 9 -8.07 9.01 5.07
N LYS A 10 -8.78 9.45 6.10
CA LYS A 10 -8.24 9.57 7.45
C LYS A 10 -8.60 8.33 8.27
N LEU A 11 -7.61 7.79 8.97
CA LEU A 11 -7.83 6.66 9.87
C LEU A 11 -8.58 7.13 11.11
N LYS A 12 -9.74 6.53 11.39
CA LYS A 12 -10.63 6.97 12.47
C LYS A 12 -10.62 6.05 13.69
N GLU A 13 -10.39 4.75 13.47
CA GLU A 13 -10.51 3.74 14.52
C GLU A 13 -9.22 3.62 15.34
N LYS A 14 -9.33 3.82 16.65
CA LYS A 14 -8.17 3.75 17.57
C LYS A 14 -7.47 2.40 17.50
N TYR A 15 -8.23 1.30 17.44
CA TYR A 15 -7.64 -0.03 17.45
C TYR A 15 -6.80 -0.28 16.19
N LEU A 16 -7.21 0.26 15.05
CA LEU A 16 -6.43 0.16 13.82
C LEU A 16 -5.16 0.99 13.91
N LYS A 17 -5.27 2.21 14.42
CA LYS A 17 -4.13 3.09 14.63
C LYS A 17 -3.11 2.47 15.58
N GLN A 18 -3.57 1.90 16.68
CA GLN A 18 -2.71 1.23 17.65
C GLN A 18 -2.00 0.02 17.03
N GLY A 19 -2.72 -0.77 16.22
CA GLY A 19 -2.14 -1.92 15.53
C GLY A 19 -1.08 -1.50 14.52
N ILE A 20 -1.35 -0.48 13.73
CA ILE A 20 -0.39 0.05 12.75
C ILE A 20 0.84 0.61 13.47
N ASP A 21 0.64 1.39 14.53
CA ASP A 21 1.75 1.97 15.30
C ASP A 21 2.65 0.88 15.90
N GLU A 22 2.07 -0.22 16.37
CA GLU A 22 2.84 -1.34 16.92
C GLU A 22 3.73 -1.97 15.84
N TYR A 23 3.19 -2.24 14.65
CA TYR A 23 3.99 -2.81 13.57
C TYR A 23 4.99 -1.79 13.00
N ALA A 24 4.63 -0.51 12.95
CA ALA A 24 5.54 0.55 12.55
C ALA A 24 6.76 0.60 13.48
N LYS A 25 6.54 0.46 14.78
CA LYS A 25 7.62 0.39 15.77
C LYS A 25 8.55 -0.78 15.50
N ARG A 26 7.98 -1.96 15.24
CA ARG A 26 8.77 -3.16 14.93
C ARG A 26 9.55 -3.00 13.62
N LEU A 27 8.96 -2.32 12.64
CA LEU A 27 9.60 -2.05 11.34
C LEU A 27 10.80 -1.12 11.45
N GLY A 28 10.87 -0.31 12.51
CA GLY A 28 11.95 0.66 12.68
C GLY A 28 13.35 0.07 12.70
N SER A 29 13.50 -1.23 13.05
CA SER A 29 14.79 -1.90 13.00
C SER A 29 15.17 -2.43 11.61
N TYR A 30 14.25 -2.38 10.64
CA TYR A 30 14.46 -2.89 9.28
C TYR A 30 14.48 -1.81 8.21
N CYS A 31 13.68 -0.77 8.39
CA CYS A 31 13.49 0.26 7.36
C CYS A 31 12.99 1.56 7.97
N LYS A 32 12.95 2.60 7.14
CA LYS A 32 12.21 3.82 7.45
C LYS A 32 10.80 3.66 6.93
N PHE A 33 9.85 3.51 7.84
CA PHE A 33 8.45 3.27 7.50
C PHE A 33 7.59 4.49 7.83
N GLN A 34 6.69 4.85 6.92
CA GLN A 34 5.70 5.89 7.17
C GLN A 34 4.39 5.61 6.45
N VAL A 35 3.31 6.13 7.00
CA VAL A 35 2.00 6.13 6.36
C VAL A 35 1.66 7.59 6.03
N VAL A 36 1.34 7.83 4.76
CA VAL A 36 0.93 9.14 4.26
C VAL A 36 -0.54 9.06 3.87
N GLU A 37 -1.37 9.86 4.53
CA GLU A 37 -2.79 9.96 4.19
C GLU A 37 -3.00 11.08 3.19
N VAL A 38 -3.80 10.83 2.16
CA VAL A 38 -4.27 11.87 1.25
C VAL A 38 -5.77 12.04 1.44
N PRO A 39 -6.30 13.26 1.31
CA PRO A 39 -7.73 13.48 1.50
C PRO A 39 -8.58 12.68 0.52
N ASP A 40 -9.69 12.14 1.01
CA ASP A 40 -10.70 11.52 0.16
C ASP A 40 -11.64 12.58 -0.41
N GLU A 41 -12.29 12.23 -1.53
CA GLU A 41 -13.39 13.01 -2.06
C GLU A 41 -14.69 12.49 -1.48
N LYS A 42 -15.57 13.41 -1.10
CA LYS A 42 -16.90 13.03 -0.64
C LYS A 42 -17.69 12.46 -1.81
N ALA A 43 -18.13 11.22 -1.65
CA ALA A 43 -18.91 10.52 -2.65
C ALA A 43 -20.33 10.29 -2.10
N PRO A 44 -21.37 10.98 -2.60
CA PRO A 44 -22.74 10.63 -2.25
C PRO A 44 -23.07 9.22 -2.75
N GLU A 45 -24.08 8.57 -2.12
CA GLU A 45 -24.40 7.17 -2.38
C GLU A 45 -24.79 6.87 -3.84
N ASN A 46 -25.35 7.85 -4.54
CA ASN A 46 -25.85 7.69 -5.92
C ASN A 46 -25.00 8.47 -6.92
N LEU A 47 -23.78 7.99 -7.15
CA LEU A 47 -22.89 8.63 -8.13
C LEU A 47 -23.16 8.06 -9.53
N SER A 48 -23.17 8.96 -10.53
CA SER A 48 -23.07 8.56 -11.92
C SER A 48 -21.67 8.02 -12.20
N ASP A 49 -21.49 7.28 -13.30
CA ASP A 49 -20.18 6.78 -13.70
C ASP A 49 -19.17 7.92 -13.90
N LYS A 50 -19.62 9.03 -14.47
CA LYS A 50 -18.78 10.21 -14.65
C LYS A 50 -18.35 10.84 -13.34
N GLU A 51 -19.24 10.90 -12.36
CA GLU A 51 -18.90 11.41 -11.02
C GLU A 51 -17.90 10.48 -10.30
N MET A 52 -18.05 9.16 -10.45
CA MET A 52 -17.09 8.20 -9.93
C MET A 52 -15.71 8.39 -10.54
N GLU A 53 -15.64 8.59 -11.85
CA GLU A 53 -14.37 8.89 -12.53
C GLU A 53 -13.71 10.16 -12.00
N GLN A 54 -14.50 11.20 -11.74
CA GLN A 54 -13.99 12.45 -11.19
C GLN A 54 -13.43 12.28 -9.79
N VAL A 55 -14.11 11.50 -8.93
CA VAL A 55 -13.63 11.19 -7.59
C VAL A 55 -12.30 10.45 -7.66
N LEU A 56 -12.24 9.40 -8.47
CA LEU A 56 -11.01 8.60 -8.64
C LEU A 56 -9.87 9.44 -9.18
N GLU A 57 -10.14 10.32 -10.14
CA GLU A 57 -9.13 11.18 -10.75
C GLU A 57 -8.53 12.15 -9.73
N LYS A 58 -9.38 12.80 -8.93
CA LYS A 58 -8.92 13.75 -7.91
C LYS A 58 -8.11 13.04 -6.82
N GLU A 59 -8.60 11.91 -6.33
CA GLU A 59 -7.86 11.11 -5.34
C GLU A 59 -6.56 10.60 -5.94
N GLY A 60 -6.58 10.17 -7.19
CA GLY A 60 -5.41 9.71 -7.92
C GLY A 60 -4.33 10.77 -8.07
N GLU A 61 -4.71 12.01 -8.38
CA GLU A 61 -3.76 13.14 -8.45
C GLU A 61 -3.05 13.35 -7.11
N ARG A 62 -3.79 13.25 -6.01
CA ARG A 62 -3.22 13.40 -4.66
C ARG A 62 -2.24 12.28 -4.33
N ILE A 63 -2.57 11.05 -4.73
CA ILE A 63 -1.69 9.90 -4.56
C ILE A 63 -0.41 10.09 -5.37
N LEU A 64 -0.55 10.42 -6.65
CA LEU A 64 0.60 10.58 -7.56
C LEU A 64 1.53 11.71 -7.11
N ALA A 65 1.00 12.74 -6.47
CA ALA A 65 1.80 13.84 -5.93
C ALA A 65 2.73 13.39 -4.80
N LYS A 66 2.49 12.22 -4.19
CA LYS A 66 3.32 11.65 -3.12
C LYS A 66 4.33 10.63 -3.62
N ILE A 67 4.34 10.36 -4.92
CA ILE A 67 5.22 9.37 -5.55
C ILE A 67 6.30 10.08 -6.34
N LYS A 68 7.53 9.63 -6.18
CA LYS A 68 8.69 10.12 -6.94
C LYS A 68 9.02 9.15 -8.07
N ASP A 69 9.68 9.64 -9.11
CA ASP A 69 10.01 8.85 -10.30
C ASP A 69 10.80 7.57 -9.99
N GLY A 70 11.70 7.63 -9.02
CA GLY A 70 12.53 6.48 -8.64
C GLY A 70 11.85 5.48 -7.70
N ASP A 71 10.63 5.75 -7.25
CA ASP A 71 9.93 4.86 -6.34
C ASP A 71 9.41 3.61 -7.05
N VAL A 72 9.54 2.46 -6.39
CA VAL A 72 8.79 1.27 -6.80
C VAL A 72 7.39 1.39 -6.22
N VAL A 73 6.39 1.40 -7.08
CA VAL A 73 4.99 1.58 -6.69
C VAL A 73 4.24 0.25 -6.78
N VAL A 74 3.68 -0.15 -5.65
CA VAL A 74 2.85 -1.36 -5.54
C VAL A 74 1.42 -0.93 -5.23
N ALA A 75 0.52 -1.14 -6.17
CA ALA A 75 -0.89 -0.82 -6.00
C ALA A 75 -1.63 -2.03 -5.41
N MET A 76 -2.37 -1.79 -4.33
CA MET A 76 -3.27 -2.79 -3.76
C MET A 76 -4.56 -2.76 -4.55
N ALA A 77 -4.82 -3.79 -5.33
CA ALA A 77 -5.97 -3.85 -6.21
C ALA A 77 -6.54 -5.28 -6.21
N ILE A 78 -7.87 -5.39 -6.09
CA ILE A 78 -8.51 -6.71 -6.01
C ILE A 78 -8.28 -7.54 -7.28
N GLU A 79 -8.14 -6.88 -8.42
CA GLU A 79 -7.82 -7.51 -9.70
C GLU A 79 -6.33 -7.75 -9.93
N GLY A 80 -5.50 -7.39 -8.95
CA GLY A 80 -4.05 -7.64 -9.03
C GLY A 80 -3.69 -9.10 -8.87
N ASP A 81 -2.43 -9.40 -9.04
CA ASP A 81 -1.92 -10.77 -8.88
C ASP A 81 -2.01 -11.21 -7.42
N LEU A 82 -2.48 -12.42 -7.21
CA LEU A 82 -2.49 -13.02 -5.88
C LEU A 82 -1.05 -13.29 -5.45
N VAL A 83 -0.71 -12.89 -4.22
CA VAL A 83 0.62 -13.14 -3.67
C VAL A 83 0.49 -13.80 -2.29
N SER A 84 1.41 -14.71 -2.01
CA SER A 84 1.61 -15.22 -0.65
C SER A 84 2.53 -14.27 0.12
N SER A 85 2.61 -14.45 1.44
CA SER A 85 3.54 -13.69 2.26
C SER A 85 4.99 -13.91 1.83
N GLU A 86 5.34 -15.14 1.46
CA GLU A 86 6.68 -15.49 0.98
C GLU A 86 6.99 -14.84 -0.37
N GLN A 87 6.02 -14.78 -1.26
CA GLN A 87 6.19 -14.11 -2.55
C GLN A 87 6.38 -12.60 -2.37
N LEU A 88 5.61 -11.98 -1.47
CA LEU A 88 5.79 -10.55 -1.17
C LEU A 88 7.20 -10.29 -0.61
N ALA A 89 7.65 -11.11 0.30
CA ALA A 89 9.00 -11.00 0.87
C ALA A 89 10.07 -11.11 -0.23
N LYS A 90 9.92 -12.07 -1.12
CA LYS A 90 10.86 -12.29 -2.24
C LYS A 90 10.87 -11.09 -3.19
N GLU A 91 9.70 -10.54 -3.54
CA GLU A 91 9.62 -9.36 -4.41
C GLU A 91 10.29 -8.15 -3.77
N MET A 92 10.04 -7.90 -2.48
CA MET A 92 10.67 -6.79 -1.77
C MET A 92 12.19 -6.93 -1.73
N ASP A 93 12.68 -8.12 -1.45
CA ASP A 93 14.12 -8.41 -1.45
C ASP A 93 14.72 -8.20 -2.85
N SER A 94 14.03 -8.64 -3.88
CA SER A 94 14.47 -8.48 -5.27
C SER A 94 14.62 -7.00 -5.64
N PHE A 95 13.65 -6.16 -5.29
CA PHE A 95 13.76 -4.72 -5.55
C PHE A 95 14.96 -4.10 -4.83
N ALA A 96 15.18 -4.49 -3.58
CA ALA A 96 16.32 -4.00 -2.80
C ALA A 96 17.65 -4.42 -3.45
N LEU A 97 17.76 -5.67 -3.91
CA LEU A 97 18.95 -6.19 -4.57
C LEU A 97 19.24 -5.51 -5.92
N HIS A 98 18.20 -4.99 -6.58
CA HIS A 98 18.34 -4.24 -7.83
C HIS A 98 18.54 -2.73 -7.60
N GLY A 99 18.91 -2.34 -6.39
CA GLY A 99 19.27 -0.96 -6.08
C GLY A 99 18.09 -0.02 -5.82
N LYS A 100 16.88 -0.55 -5.68
CA LYS A 100 15.72 0.28 -5.34
C LYS A 100 15.72 0.56 -3.83
N SER A 101 15.71 1.82 -3.47
CA SER A 101 15.81 2.25 -2.06
C SER A 101 14.48 2.72 -1.49
N SER A 102 13.44 2.83 -2.30
CA SER A 102 12.14 3.34 -1.87
C SER A 102 11.00 2.58 -2.54
N MET A 103 10.09 2.06 -1.72
CA MET A 103 8.85 1.41 -2.18
C MET A 103 7.66 2.16 -1.62
N VAL A 104 6.66 2.35 -2.46
CA VAL A 104 5.40 2.99 -2.09
C VAL A 104 4.26 2.03 -2.37
N PHE A 105 3.55 1.65 -1.31
CA PHE A 105 2.33 0.85 -1.41
C PHE A 105 1.14 1.79 -1.42
N VAL A 106 0.21 1.59 -2.34
CA VAL A 106 -0.93 2.50 -2.51
C VAL A 106 -2.24 1.78 -2.21
N ILE A 107 -3.02 2.35 -1.31
CA ILE A 107 -4.36 1.87 -0.96
C ILE A 107 -5.37 2.94 -1.33
N GLY A 108 -6.33 2.60 -2.18
CA GLY A 108 -7.38 3.50 -2.61
C GLY A 108 -8.46 3.71 -1.56
N GLY A 109 -9.39 4.61 -1.87
CA GLY A 109 -10.59 4.83 -1.05
C GLY A 109 -11.70 3.84 -1.40
N SER A 110 -12.94 4.23 -1.09
CA SER A 110 -14.10 3.35 -1.28
C SER A 110 -14.35 2.94 -2.73
N LEU A 111 -13.94 3.74 -3.70
CA LEU A 111 -14.09 3.44 -5.12
C LEU A 111 -12.86 2.77 -5.75
N GLY A 112 -11.81 2.51 -4.96
CA GLY A 112 -10.58 1.92 -5.46
C GLY A 112 -9.58 2.95 -5.97
N LEU A 113 -8.82 2.57 -6.99
CA LEU A 113 -7.75 3.39 -7.56
C LEU A 113 -8.08 3.85 -8.98
N SER A 114 -7.62 5.04 -9.33
CA SER A 114 -7.80 5.57 -10.69
C SER A 114 -6.96 4.79 -11.71
N PRO A 115 -7.36 4.82 -13.00
CA PRO A 115 -6.53 4.24 -14.05
C PRO A 115 -5.11 4.82 -14.11
N ALA A 116 -4.94 6.11 -13.83
CA ALA A 116 -3.62 6.75 -13.83
C ALA A 116 -2.70 6.19 -12.75
N VAL A 117 -3.23 5.95 -11.54
CA VAL A 117 -2.46 5.33 -10.46
C VAL A 117 -2.09 3.90 -10.82
N LYS A 118 -3.04 3.12 -11.35
CA LYS A 118 -2.78 1.74 -11.78
C LYS A 118 -1.72 1.67 -12.88
N LYS A 119 -1.74 2.62 -13.80
CA LYS A 119 -0.75 2.71 -14.89
C LYS A 119 0.64 3.05 -14.35
N ARG A 120 0.73 3.92 -13.34
CA ARG A 120 2.00 4.27 -12.71
C ARG A 120 2.58 3.11 -11.92
N ALA A 121 1.76 2.23 -11.37
CA ALA A 121 2.20 1.15 -10.51
C ALA A 121 3.11 0.18 -11.27
N ASP A 122 4.22 -0.18 -10.63
CA ASP A 122 5.14 -1.20 -11.15
C ASP A 122 4.58 -2.60 -10.91
N ARG A 123 3.74 -2.72 -9.90
CA ARG A 123 3.13 -3.98 -9.50
C ARG A 123 1.71 -3.73 -8.99
N LYS A 124 0.77 -4.58 -9.37
CA LYS A 124 -0.58 -4.62 -8.78
C LYS A 124 -0.74 -5.96 -8.09
N ILE A 125 -0.98 -5.93 -6.79
CA ILE A 125 -1.12 -7.15 -6.00
C ILE A 125 -2.46 -7.19 -5.26
N SER A 126 -2.91 -8.41 -4.98
CA SER A 126 -4.14 -8.67 -4.23
C SER A 126 -3.84 -9.68 -3.12
N PHE A 127 -4.41 -9.43 -1.93
CA PHE A 127 -4.33 -10.36 -0.80
C PHE A 127 -5.49 -11.36 -0.79
N GLY A 128 -6.28 -11.41 -1.84
CA GLY A 128 -7.36 -12.36 -1.98
C GLY A 128 -8.64 -11.74 -2.52
N ARG A 129 -9.65 -12.57 -2.64
CA ARG A 129 -10.94 -12.16 -3.22
C ARG A 129 -11.92 -11.57 -2.20
N ILE A 130 -11.59 -11.68 -0.91
CA ILE A 130 -12.40 -11.08 0.15
C ILE A 130 -12.15 -9.58 0.14
N THR A 131 -13.24 -8.81 0.10
CA THR A 131 -13.14 -7.35 0.21
C THR A 131 -12.97 -6.98 1.68
N LEU A 132 -11.91 -6.26 1.97
CA LEU A 132 -11.67 -5.69 3.30
C LEU A 132 -11.96 -4.21 3.28
N PRO A 133 -12.46 -3.63 4.39
CA PRO A 133 -12.50 -2.18 4.51
C PRO A 133 -11.10 -1.59 4.26
N HIS A 134 -11.01 -0.50 3.52
CA HIS A 134 -9.72 0.07 3.15
C HIS A 134 -8.87 0.49 4.37
N GLN A 135 -9.51 0.86 5.48
CA GLN A 135 -8.78 1.19 6.71
C GLN A 135 -8.20 -0.05 7.38
N LEU A 136 -8.93 -1.18 7.37
CA LEU A 136 -8.42 -2.45 7.87
C LEU A 136 -7.29 -2.97 6.98
N MET A 137 -7.40 -2.80 5.67
CA MET A 137 -6.35 -3.19 4.73
C MET A 137 -5.02 -2.50 5.07
N ARG A 138 -5.07 -1.27 5.56
CA ARG A 138 -3.87 -0.54 5.98
C ARG A 138 -3.11 -1.28 7.08
N LEU A 139 -3.84 -1.82 8.06
CA LEU A 139 -3.24 -2.63 9.14
C LEU A 139 -2.71 -3.96 8.59
N VAL A 140 -3.50 -4.65 7.79
CA VAL A 140 -3.11 -5.94 7.18
C VAL A 140 -1.83 -5.77 6.36
N LEU A 141 -1.77 -4.74 5.54
CA LEU A 141 -0.59 -4.47 4.71
C LEU A 141 0.64 -4.16 5.57
N THR A 142 0.49 -3.35 6.61
CA THR A 142 1.59 -3.02 7.52
C THR A 142 2.16 -4.28 8.16
N GLU A 143 1.29 -5.18 8.63
CA GLU A 143 1.71 -6.46 9.20
C GLU A 143 2.45 -7.32 8.16
N GLN A 144 1.95 -7.39 6.93
CA GLN A 144 2.59 -8.18 5.87
C GLN A 144 3.94 -7.62 5.45
N ILE A 145 4.10 -6.32 5.45
CA ILE A 145 5.42 -5.69 5.20
C ILE A 145 6.40 -6.08 6.31
N TYR A 146 5.98 -6.00 7.56
CA TYR A 146 6.79 -6.44 8.69
C TYR A 146 7.16 -7.93 8.55
N ARG A 147 6.18 -8.77 8.24
CA ARG A 147 6.39 -10.21 8.03
C ARG A 147 7.40 -10.48 6.91
N ALA A 148 7.35 -9.71 5.84
CA ALA A 148 8.28 -9.85 4.72
C ALA A 148 9.73 -9.62 5.17
N PHE A 149 9.99 -8.59 5.96
CA PHE A 149 11.31 -8.35 6.52
C PHE A 149 11.76 -9.47 7.45
N ARG A 150 10.84 -10.02 8.24
CA ARG A 150 11.14 -11.15 9.12
C ARG A 150 11.49 -12.40 8.32
N ILE A 151 10.74 -12.71 7.27
CA ILE A 151 11.03 -13.83 6.38
C ILE A 151 12.42 -13.68 5.77
N ASN A 152 12.73 -12.50 5.24
CA ASN A 152 14.01 -12.24 4.59
C ASN A 152 15.18 -12.31 5.57
N ALA A 153 14.99 -11.88 6.81
CA ALA A 153 16.02 -11.95 7.85
C ALA A 153 16.35 -13.42 8.20
N VAL A 154 15.35 -14.30 8.29
CA VAL A 154 15.55 -15.72 8.54
C VAL A 154 16.28 -16.38 7.36
N HIS A 155 15.87 -16.08 6.12
CA HIS A 155 16.55 -16.61 4.94
C HIS A 155 18.01 -16.16 4.86
N ALA A 156 18.30 -14.90 5.16
CA ALA A 156 19.65 -14.38 5.20
C ALA A 156 20.51 -15.08 6.27
N TYR A 157 19.89 -15.39 7.42
CA TYR A 157 20.56 -16.07 8.50
C TYR A 157 20.94 -17.52 8.13
N HIS A 158 20.10 -18.20 7.37
CA HIS A 158 20.31 -19.59 6.98
C HIS A 158 21.25 -19.77 5.76
N LYS A 159 21.64 -18.70 5.15
CA LYS A 159 22.67 -18.74 4.09
C LYS A 159 24.06 -18.80 4.66
#